data_d3f96df7ae0254a1fbf0390242422a49
#
_entry.id   d3f96df7ae0254a1fbf0390242422a49
#
_cell.length_a   1.000
_cell.length_b   1.000
_cell.length_c   1.000
_cell.angle_alpha   90.00
_cell.angle_beta   90.00
_cell.angle_gamma   90.00
#
_symmetry.space_group_name_H-M   'P 1'
#
loop_
_entity.id
_entity.type
_entity.pdbx_description
1 polymer ?
#
loop_
_entity_poly.entity_id
_entity_poly.type
_entity_poly.pdbx_seq_one_letter_code
_entity_poly.pdbx_strand_id
1 'polypeptide(L)'
;MPKIQKIEKVDQVVAKLSESKSAALIQYQGLSAGDISNLRANIKKAGGSMEVIKNSLISRALNKIGLSLPETLTGPTAIAYCDTDEIAPLKEIDVVNKNKEKTFFKYGIYNNKLLSLEELKKFISLPSKSALVAQLIGGLKNPLQRLVYAMRFNQQQLVLTLKALSDKKATETN
;
A
#
# COMPACT_ATOMS: atom_id res chain seq x y z
N MET A 1 -25.37 -21.50 13.61
CA MET A 1 -24.69 -20.77 14.70
C MET A 1 -25.73 -20.07 15.54
N PRO A 2 -25.75 -20.25 16.87
CA PRO A 2 -26.64 -19.54 17.77
C PRO A 2 -26.41 -18.02 17.72
N LYS A 3 -27.45 -17.24 18.04
CA LYS A 3 -27.41 -15.75 17.96
C LYS A 3 -26.24 -15.13 18.75
N ILE A 4 -25.90 -15.69 19.88
CA ILE A 4 -24.85 -15.22 20.80
C ILE A 4 -23.47 -15.28 20.10
N GLN A 5 -23.10 -16.39 19.49
CA GLN A 5 -21.82 -16.55 18.78
C GLN A 5 -21.66 -15.60 17.58
N LYS A 6 -22.79 -15.16 16.96
CA LYS A 6 -22.75 -14.18 15.87
C LYS A 6 -22.47 -12.77 16.39
N ILE A 7 -22.98 -12.44 17.57
CA ILE A 7 -22.78 -11.14 18.21
C ILE A 7 -21.32 -11.05 18.68
N GLU A 8 -20.81 -12.08 19.35
CA GLU A 8 -19.42 -12.14 19.80
C GLU A 8 -18.43 -12.02 18.63
N LYS A 9 -18.70 -12.69 17.49
CA LYS A 9 -17.87 -12.55 16.29
C LYS A 9 -17.90 -11.14 15.70
N VAL A 10 -19.06 -10.49 15.69
CA VAL A 10 -19.17 -9.10 15.23
C VAL A 10 -18.35 -8.18 16.13
N ASP A 11 -18.43 -8.39 17.47
CA ASP A 11 -17.68 -7.56 18.42
C ASP A 11 -16.16 -7.78 18.31
N GLN A 12 -15.72 -9.02 18.07
CA GLN A 12 -14.30 -9.32 17.77
C GLN A 12 -13.83 -8.64 16.49
N VAL A 13 -14.64 -8.64 15.44
CA VAL A 13 -14.29 -7.95 14.17
C VAL A 13 -14.22 -6.44 14.36
N VAL A 14 -15.16 -5.87 15.11
CA VAL A 14 -15.17 -4.44 15.45
C VAL A 14 -13.92 -4.07 16.26
N ALA A 15 -13.57 -4.86 17.28
CA ALA A 15 -12.36 -4.64 18.07
C ALA A 15 -11.09 -4.65 17.19
N LYS A 16 -10.92 -5.69 16.34
CA LYS A 16 -9.79 -5.78 15.42
C LYS A 16 -9.75 -4.64 14.41
N LEU A 17 -10.89 -4.21 13.87
CA LEU A 17 -10.95 -3.06 12.97
C LEU A 17 -10.57 -1.75 13.66
N SER A 18 -10.90 -1.61 14.95
CA SER A 18 -10.53 -0.42 15.73
C SER A 18 -9.05 -0.41 16.11
N GLU A 19 -8.45 -1.57 16.33
CA GLU A 19 -7.03 -1.71 16.65
C GLU A 19 -6.15 -1.61 15.42
N SER A 20 -6.63 -2.06 14.25
CA SER A 20 -5.88 -2.01 12.99
C SER A 20 -5.85 -0.61 12.40
N LYS A 21 -4.72 -0.24 11.82
CA LYS A 21 -4.52 1.07 11.15
C LYS A 21 -5.24 1.15 9.82
N SER A 22 -5.28 0.05 9.09
CA SER A 22 -6.01 -0.08 7.84
C SER A 22 -6.55 -1.50 7.68
N ALA A 23 -7.61 -1.66 6.91
CA ALA A 23 -8.15 -2.96 6.54
C ALA A 23 -8.60 -2.97 5.09
N ALA A 24 -8.63 -4.14 4.47
CA ALA A 24 -9.16 -4.29 3.12
C ALA A 24 -10.10 -5.48 3.03
N LEU A 25 -11.18 -5.30 2.29
CA LEU A 25 -12.11 -6.35 1.89
C LEU A 25 -11.67 -6.92 0.55
N ILE A 26 -11.32 -8.19 0.53
CA ILE A 26 -10.83 -8.90 -0.66
C ILE A 26 -11.75 -10.05 -1.01
N GLN A 27 -11.92 -10.25 -2.30
CA GLN A 27 -12.54 -11.45 -2.85
C GLN A 27 -11.44 -12.46 -3.16
N TYR A 28 -11.60 -13.69 -2.66
CA TYR A 28 -10.62 -14.76 -2.85
C TYR A 28 -11.16 -15.91 -3.73
N GLN A 29 -12.16 -15.63 -4.54
CA GLN A 29 -12.78 -16.63 -5.41
C GLN A 29 -11.78 -17.13 -6.47
N GLY A 30 -11.64 -18.46 -6.56
CA GLY A 30 -10.75 -19.10 -7.53
C GLY A 30 -9.31 -19.34 -7.05
N LEU A 31 -8.97 -18.98 -5.81
CA LEU A 31 -7.70 -19.38 -5.19
C LEU A 31 -7.77 -20.83 -4.69
N SER A 32 -6.67 -21.59 -4.82
CA SER A 32 -6.54 -22.90 -4.20
C SER A 32 -6.36 -22.77 -2.67
N ALA A 33 -6.66 -23.83 -1.92
CA ALA A 33 -6.45 -23.84 -0.47
C ALA A 33 -4.98 -23.55 -0.07
N GLY A 34 -4.03 -24.05 -0.88
CA GLY A 34 -2.60 -23.77 -0.69
C GLY A 34 -2.27 -22.28 -0.90
N ASP A 35 -2.86 -21.65 -1.92
CA ASP A 35 -2.64 -20.23 -2.20
C ASP A 35 -3.18 -19.34 -1.08
N ILE A 36 -4.35 -19.67 -0.54
CA ILE A 36 -4.94 -18.94 0.60
C ILE A 36 -4.04 -19.08 1.85
N SER A 37 -3.49 -20.26 2.08
CA SER A 37 -2.56 -20.49 3.19
C SER A 37 -1.26 -19.71 3.04
N ASN A 38 -0.70 -19.70 1.84
CA ASN A 38 0.49 -18.89 1.51
C ASN A 38 0.22 -17.39 1.64
N LEU A 39 -0.91 -16.91 1.12
CA LEU A 39 -1.32 -15.52 1.24
C LEU A 39 -1.44 -15.11 2.72
N ARG A 40 -2.10 -15.95 3.54
CA ARG A 40 -2.22 -15.70 4.97
C ARG A 40 -0.86 -15.66 5.68
N ALA A 41 0.06 -16.56 5.31
CA ALA A 41 1.42 -16.58 5.85
C ALA A 41 2.20 -15.31 5.46
N ASN A 42 2.08 -14.85 4.23
CA ASN A 42 2.74 -13.63 3.75
C ASN A 42 2.19 -12.37 4.43
N ILE A 43 0.86 -12.25 4.54
CA ILE A 43 0.20 -11.15 5.26
C ILE A 43 0.67 -11.13 6.73
N LYS A 44 0.76 -12.30 7.38
CA LYS A 44 1.25 -12.40 8.76
C LYS A 44 2.71 -11.98 8.89
N LYS A 45 3.58 -12.34 7.93
CA LYS A 45 4.98 -11.87 7.88
C LYS A 45 5.09 -10.36 7.69
N ALA A 46 4.16 -9.77 6.92
CA ALA A 46 4.09 -8.33 6.71
C ALA A 46 3.45 -7.55 7.89
N GLY A 47 3.14 -8.22 9.00
CA GLY A 47 2.58 -7.58 10.20
C GLY A 47 1.08 -7.31 10.12
N GLY A 48 0.35 -8.13 9.38
CA GLY A 48 -1.10 -8.09 9.28
C GLY A 48 -1.76 -9.43 9.63
N SER A 49 -3.08 -9.47 9.61
CA SER A 49 -3.86 -10.68 9.79
C SER A 49 -4.97 -10.79 8.75
N MET A 50 -5.36 -12.01 8.39
CA MET A 50 -6.42 -12.26 7.40
C MET A 50 -7.44 -13.23 7.97
N GLU A 51 -8.71 -12.84 7.93
CA GLU A 51 -9.83 -13.65 8.36
C GLU A 51 -10.91 -13.75 7.27
N VAL A 52 -11.48 -14.94 7.15
CA VAL A 52 -12.63 -15.20 6.26
C VAL A 52 -13.90 -15.12 7.09
N ILE A 53 -14.76 -14.17 6.77
CA ILE A 53 -15.97 -13.87 7.54
C ILE A 53 -17.18 -13.77 6.59
N LYS A 54 -18.34 -14.16 7.08
CA LYS A 54 -19.59 -14.06 6.33
C LYS A 54 -19.94 -12.59 6.04
N ASN A 55 -20.31 -12.26 4.80
CA ASN A 55 -20.61 -10.89 4.36
C ASN A 55 -21.63 -10.17 5.26
N SER A 56 -22.68 -10.87 5.71
CA SER A 56 -23.68 -10.29 6.60
C SER A 56 -23.15 -9.90 7.99
N LEU A 57 -22.06 -10.52 8.46
CA LEU A 57 -21.40 -10.15 9.71
C LEU A 57 -20.46 -8.95 9.49
N ILE A 58 -19.80 -8.91 8.34
CA ILE A 58 -18.95 -7.77 7.92
C ILE A 58 -19.81 -6.50 7.82
N SER A 59 -20.94 -6.56 7.12
CA SER A 59 -21.85 -5.40 6.99
C SER A 59 -22.36 -4.91 8.34
N ARG A 60 -22.69 -5.83 9.27
CA ARG A 60 -23.10 -5.44 10.63
C ARG A 60 -21.96 -4.83 11.44
N ALA A 61 -20.75 -5.35 11.32
CA ALA A 61 -19.58 -4.79 12.01
C ALA A 61 -19.26 -3.37 11.50
N LEU A 62 -19.30 -3.16 10.20
CA LEU A 62 -19.08 -1.84 9.59
C LEU A 62 -20.16 -0.83 9.98
N ASN A 63 -21.43 -1.24 9.98
CA ASN A 63 -22.53 -0.37 10.43
C ASN A 63 -22.38 0.03 11.91
N LYS A 64 -21.83 -0.85 12.78
CA LYS A 64 -21.54 -0.49 14.18
C LYS A 64 -20.45 0.58 14.31
N ILE A 65 -19.51 0.61 13.38
CA ILE A 65 -18.41 1.62 13.33
C ILE A 65 -18.90 2.91 12.63
N GLY A 66 -20.11 2.92 12.08
CA GLY A 66 -20.66 4.08 11.34
C GLY A 66 -20.27 4.12 9.86
N LEU A 67 -19.71 3.02 9.33
CA LEU A 67 -19.35 2.88 7.90
C LEU A 67 -20.50 2.17 7.16
N SER A 68 -21.21 2.88 6.32
CA SER A 68 -22.23 2.30 5.45
C SER A 68 -21.60 1.86 4.13
N LEU A 69 -21.71 0.59 3.79
CA LEU A 69 -21.30 0.10 2.47
C LEU A 69 -22.30 0.60 1.42
N PRO A 70 -21.83 1.17 0.30
CA PRO A 70 -22.73 1.63 -0.77
C PRO A 70 -23.41 0.47 -1.50
N GLU A 71 -22.79 -0.71 -1.50
CA GLU A 71 -23.34 -1.91 -2.16
C GLU A 71 -23.27 -3.13 -1.25
N THR A 72 -24.16 -4.10 -1.47
CA THR A 72 -24.13 -5.39 -0.80
C THR A 72 -22.93 -6.22 -1.26
N LEU A 73 -22.17 -6.74 -0.30
CA LEU A 73 -21.03 -7.60 -0.59
C LEU A 73 -21.48 -8.91 -1.24
N THR A 74 -21.13 -9.11 -2.52
CA THR A 74 -21.42 -10.35 -3.27
C THR A 74 -20.19 -11.26 -3.28
N GLY A 75 -20.39 -12.58 -3.27
CA GLY A 75 -19.32 -13.57 -3.34
C GLY A 75 -18.50 -13.73 -2.05
N PRO A 76 -17.52 -14.67 -2.03
CA PRO A 76 -16.69 -14.96 -0.87
C PRO A 76 -15.78 -13.77 -0.54
N THR A 77 -15.82 -13.30 0.70
CA THR A 77 -15.06 -12.13 1.14
C THR A 77 -14.18 -12.47 2.35
N ALA A 78 -12.97 -12.02 2.33
CA ALA A 78 -12.06 -12.04 3.46
C ALA A 78 -11.70 -10.60 3.86
N ILE A 79 -11.40 -10.39 5.13
CA ILE A 79 -10.88 -9.14 5.64
C ILE A 79 -9.40 -9.33 5.91
N ALA A 80 -8.58 -8.44 5.39
CA ALA A 80 -7.18 -8.31 5.74
C ALA A 80 -7.02 -7.09 6.66
N TYR A 81 -6.48 -7.29 7.84
CA TYR A 81 -6.16 -6.24 8.82
C TYR A 81 -4.68 -5.92 8.74
N CYS A 82 -4.34 -4.66 8.88
CA CYS A 82 -2.96 -4.19 8.88
C CYS A 82 -2.66 -3.55 10.26
N ASP A 83 -1.85 -4.25 11.07
CA ASP A 83 -1.59 -3.85 12.45
C ASP A 83 -0.33 -3.00 12.56
N THR A 84 0.79 -3.45 11.98
CA THR A 84 2.09 -2.79 12.08
C THR A 84 2.24 -1.70 11.01
N ASP A 85 2.20 -2.09 9.74
CA ASP A 85 2.32 -1.21 8.58
C ASP A 85 1.00 -1.10 7.84
N GLU A 86 0.60 0.12 7.49
CA GLU A 86 -0.68 0.42 6.85
C GLU A 86 -0.78 -0.14 5.42
N ILE A 87 0.36 -0.31 4.74
CA ILE A 87 0.43 -0.60 3.29
C ILE A 87 1.06 -1.97 3.01
N ALA A 88 2.02 -2.44 3.83
CA ALA A 88 2.79 -3.64 3.55
C ALA A 88 1.91 -4.89 3.31
N PRO A 89 0.91 -5.23 4.16
CA PRO A 89 0.05 -6.37 3.92
C PRO A 89 -0.80 -6.26 2.65
N LEU A 90 -1.21 -5.04 2.28
CA LEU A 90 -2.01 -4.80 1.08
C LEU A 90 -1.19 -4.98 -0.20
N LYS A 91 0.11 -4.65 -0.17
CA LYS A 91 1.03 -4.91 -1.29
C LYS A 91 1.21 -6.39 -1.54
N GLU A 92 1.32 -7.22 -0.49
CA GLU A 92 1.41 -8.67 -0.65
C GLU A 92 0.17 -9.24 -1.36
N ILE A 93 -1.01 -8.71 -1.07
CA ILE A 93 -2.25 -9.08 -1.74
C ILE A 93 -2.22 -8.66 -3.22
N ASP A 94 -1.73 -7.44 -3.53
CA ASP A 94 -1.61 -6.95 -4.90
C ASP A 94 -0.60 -7.75 -5.74
N VAL A 95 0.50 -8.18 -5.14
CA VAL A 95 1.48 -9.07 -5.80
C VAL A 95 0.83 -10.41 -6.19
N VAL A 96 0.04 -11.00 -5.28
CA VAL A 96 -0.68 -12.24 -5.58
C VAL A 96 -1.77 -12.01 -6.63
N ASN A 97 -2.43 -10.85 -6.60
CA ASN A 97 -3.41 -10.47 -7.61
C ASN A 97 -2.79 -10.35 -9.00
N LYS A 98 -1.66 -9.66 -9.13
CA LYS A 98 -0.92 -9.52 -10.41
C LYS A 98 -0.42 -10.85 -10.96
N ASN A 99 -0.01 -11.77 -10.08
CA ASN A 99 0.51 -13.07 -10.50
C ASN A 99 -0.58 -14.06 -10.92
N LYS A 100 -1.76 -14.00 -10.32
CA LYS A 100 -2.82 -15.03 -10.51
C LYS A 100 -4.14 -14.48 -11.03
N GLU A 101 -4.33 -13.16 -11.04
CA GLU A 101 -5.58 -12.47 -11.48
C GLU A 101 -6.87 -13.02 -10.82
N LYS A 102 -6.75 -13.61 -9.62
CA LYS A 102 -7.84 -14.32 -8.94
C LYS A 102 -8.30 -13.66 -7.65
N THR A 103 -7.60 -12.62 -7.19
CA THR A 103 -7.99 -11.85 -6.02
C THR A 103 -8.39 -10.45 -6.44
N PHE A 104 -9.55 -9.99 -5.99
CA PHE A 104 -10.03 -8.64 -6.28
C PHE A 104 -10.26 -7.91 -4.97
N PHE A 105 -9.76 -6.68 -4.90
CA PHE A 105 -10.13 -5.77 -3.84
C PHE A 105 -11.57 -5.31 -4.05
N LYS A 106 -12.37 -5.24 -2.98
CA LYS A 106 -13.71 -4.68 -3.00
C LYS A 106 -13.73 -3.27 -2.45
N TYR A 107 -13.31 -3.13 -1.21
CA TYR A 107 -13.24 -1.86 -0.49
C TYR A 107 -12.03 -1.84 0.42
N GLY A 108 -11.47 -0.66 0.64
CA GLY A 108 -10.51 -0.40 1.69
C GLY A 108 -11.16 0.35 2.86
N ILE A 109 -10.57 0.22 4.03
CA ILE A 109 -10.94 0.97 5.22
C ILE A 109 -9.66 1.58 5.76
N TYR A 110 -9.65 2.91 5.90
CA TYR A 110 -8.53 3.65 6.46
C TYR A 110 -9.04 4.79 7.33
N ASN A 111 -8.58 4.86 8.57
CA ASN A 111 -9.02 5.88 9.55
C ASN A 111 -10.55 6.06 9.61
N ASN A 112 -11.30 4.97 9.70
CA ASN A 112 -12.76 4.96 9.70
C ASN A 112 -13.40 5.62 8.47
N LYS A 113 -12.72 5.58 7.33
CA LYS A 113 -13.26 6.00 6.03
C LYS A 113 -13.21 4.83 5.06
N LEU A 114 -14.26 4.70 4.27
CA LEU A 114 -14.31 3.75 3.17
C LEU A 114 -13.54 4.32 1.99
N LEU A 115 -12.62 3.53 1.46
CA LEU A 115 -11.88 3.84 0.25
C LEU A 115 -12.51 3.09 -0.93
N SER A 116 -12.72 3.80 -2.03
CA SER A 116 -13.12 3.20 -3.30
C SER A 116 -11.99 2.34 -3.89
N LEU A 117 -12.32 1.54 -4.90
CA LEU A 117 -11.31 0.70 -5.58
C LEU A 117 -10.17 1.53 -6.20
N GLU A 118 -10.48 2.71 -6.74
CA GLU A 118 -9.48 3.58 -7.35
C GLU A 118 -8.55 4.20 -6.31
N GLU A 119 -9.11 4.65 -5.20
CA GLU A 119 -8.34 5.20 -4.08
C GLU A 119 -7.47 4.13 -3.44
N LEU A 120 -8.00 2.90 -3.29
CA LEU A 120 -7.24 1.77 -2.75
C LEU A 120 -6.05 1.41 -3.65
N LYS A 121 -6.23 1.40 -4.97
CA LYS A 121 -5.12 1.18 -5.92
C LYS A 121 -4.05 2.26 -5.79
N LYS A 122 -4.44 3.52 -5.68
CA LYS A 122 -3.50 4.62 -5.42
C LYS A 122 -2.80 4.44 -4.08
N PHE A 123 -3.52 4.04 -3.03
CA PHE A 123 -2.97 3.78 -1.70
C PHE A 123 -1.93 2.65 -1.70
N ILE A 124 -2.21 1.55 -2.40
CA ILE A 124 -1.28 0.41 -2.54
C ILE A 124 -0.03 0.80 -3.36
N SER A 125 -0.16 1.70 -4.34
CA SER A 125 0.98 2.16 -5.16
C SER A 125 1.97 3.03 -4.39
N LEU A 126 1.62 3.54 -3.20
CA LEU A 126 2.51 4.34 -2.36
C LEU A 126 3.72 3.50 -1.91
N PRO A 127 4.92 4.08 -1.89
CA PRO A 127 6.09 3.43 -1.29
C PRO A 127 5.93 3.27 0.22
N SER A 128 6.87 2.56 0.86
CA SER A 128 6.88 2.41 2.32
C SER A 128 7.01 3.78 3.01
N LYS A 129 6.56 3.87 4.27
CA LYS A 129 6.64 5.10 5.07
C LYS A 129 8.06 5.69 5.10
N SER A 130 9.07 4.85 5.24
CA SER A 130 10.49 5.27 5.22
C SER A 130 10.89 5.88 3.88
N ALA A 131 10.43 5.30 2.77
CA ALA A 131 10.69 5.82 1.43
C ALA A 131 9.96 7.15 1.17
N LEU A 132 8.73 7.31 1.67
CA LEU A 132 8.00 8.59 1.60
C LEU A 132 8.71 9.69 2.38
N VAL A 133 9.19 9.38 3.58
CA VAL A 133 9.98 10.33 4.38
C VAL A 133 11.28 10.71 3.66
N ALA A 134 11.97 9.72 3.07
CA ALA A 134 13.18 9.98 2.27
C ALA A 134 12.90 10.87 1.05
N GLN A 135 11.79 10.64 0.35
CA GLN A 135 11.35 11.50 -0.76
C GLN A 135 11.05 12.92 -0.30
N LEU A 136 10.36 13.07 0.83
CA LEU A 136 10.07 14.38 1.40
C LEU A 136 11.36 15.15 1.73
N ILE A 137 12.31 14.50 2.41
CA ILE A 137 13.62 15.10 2.73
C ILE A 137 14.38 15.44 1.45
N GLY A 138 14.38 14.56 0.45
CA GLY A 138 14.97 14.80 -0.86
C GLY A 138 14.34 16.00 -1.58
N GLY A 139 13.00 16.08 -1.55
CA GLY A 139 12.25 17.19 -2.12
C GLY A 139 12.57 18.54 -1.48
N LEU A 140 12.78 18.57 -0.16
CA LEU A 140 13.18 19.77 0.57
C LEU A 140 14.64 20.19 0.30
N LYS A 141 15.53 19.21 0.10
CA LYS A 141 16.96 19.47 -0.22
C LYS A 141 17.18 19.88 -1.68
N ASN A 142 16.34 19.41 -2.60
CA ASN A 142 16.54 19.60 -4.04
C ASN A 142 16.61 21.09 -4.46
N PRO A 143 15.73 22.01 -4.00
CA PRO A 143 15.84 23.43 -4.33
C PRO A 143 17.18 24.04 -3.90
N LEU A 144 17.67 23.65 -2.70
CA LEU A 144 18.95 24.15 -2.19
C LEU A 144 20.12 23.62 -3.03
N GLN A 145 20.10 22.36 -3.42
CA GLN A 145 21.12 21.78 -4.30
C GLN A 145 21.11 22.44 -5.69
N ARG A 146 19.91 22.72 -6.25
CA ARG A 146 19.78 23.41 -7.53
C ARG A 146 20.35 24.83 -7.45
N LEU A 147 20.14 25.54 -6.36
CA LEU A 147 20.71 26.87 -6.15
C LEU A 147 22.24 26.82 -6.13
N VAL A 148 22.80 25.91 -5.34
CA VAL A 148 24.27 25.72 -5.28
C VAL A 148 24.83 25.33 -6.66
N TYR A 149 24.15 24.46 -7.39
CA TYR A 149 24.53 24.07 -8.75
C TYR A 149 24.50 25.28 -9.69
N ALA A 150 23.43 26.08 -9.66
CA ALA A 150 23.32 27.27 -10.49
C ALA A 150 24.44 28.30 -10.23
N MET A 151 24.83 28.48 -8.98
CA MET A 151 25.95 29.36 -8.61
C MET A 151 27.30 28.83 -9.11
N ARG A 152 27.51 27.52 -9.12
CA ARG A 152 28.76 26.88 -9.58
C ARG A 152 28.79 26.59 -11.08
N PHE A 153 27.65 26.65 -11.74
CA PHE A 153 27.50 26.23 -13.14
C PHE A 153 28.49 26.97 -14.08
N ASN A 154 28.58 28.30 -13.97
CA ASN A 154 29.47 29.09 -14.80
C ASN A 154 30.95 28.72 -14.60
N GLN A 155 31.36 28.43 -13.37
CA GLN A 155 32.72 28.00 -13.06
C GLN A 155 33.01 26.61 -13.63
N GLN A 156 32.06 25.67 -13.52
CA GLN A 156 32.20 24.33 -14.08
C GLN A 156 32.25 24.35 -15.60
N GLN A 157 31.47 25.17 -16.27
CA GLN A 157 31.50 25.34 -17.72
C GLN A 157 32.85 25.90 -18.19
N LEU A 158 33.42 26.86 -17.49
CA LEU A 158 34.75 27.39 -17.81
C LEU A 158 35.83 26.27 -17.72
N VAL A 159 35.79 25.46 -16.66
CA VAL A 159 36.76 24.37 -16.48
C VAL A 159 36.58 23.31 -17.57
N LEU A 160 35.36 22.95 -17.94
CA LEU A 160 35.06 21.99 -19.00
C LEU A 160 35.52 22.48 -20.37
N THR A 161 35.28 23.78 -20.69
CA THR A 161 35.75 24.34 -21.96
C THR A 161 37.29 24.41 -22.04
N LEU A 162 37.95 24.78 -20.95
CA LEU A 162 39.44 24.79 -20.90
C LEU A 162 40.01 23.37 -21.05
N LYS A 163 39.41 22.36 -20.42
CA LYS A 163 39.78 20.96 -20.63
C LYS A 163 39.58 20.51 -22.07
N ALA A 164 38.42 20.79 -22.66
CA ALA A 164 38.15 20.42 -24.04
C ALA A 164 39.13 21.11 -25.04
N LEU A 165 39.57 22.33 -24.78
CA LEU A 165 40.60 23.02 -25.55
C LEU A 165 41.98 22.41 -25.37
N SER A 166 42.34 21.99 -24.14
CA SER A 166 43.58 21.29 -23.85
C SER A 166 43.65 19.95 -24.59
N ASP A 167 42.56 19.18 -24.52
CA ASP A 167 42.47 17.86 -25.17
C ASP A 167 42.57 17.97 -26.70
N LYS A 168 41.92 19.00 -27.31
CA LYS A 168 42.04 19.27 -28.73
C LYS A 168 43.48 19.64 -29.13
N LYS A 169 44.16 20.51 -28.39
CA LYS A 169 45.55 20.84 -28.65
C LYS A 169 46.50 19.63 -28.53
N ALA A 170 46.23 18.73 -27.58
CA ALA A 170 47.01 17.50 -27.41
C ALA A 170 46.83 16.53 -28.57
N THR A 171 45.64 16.52 -29.20
CA THR A 171 45.37 15.68 -30.40
C THR A 171 45.86 16.28 -31.71
N GLU A 172 46.05 17.60 -31.79
CA GLU A 172 46.61 18.27 -32.97
C GLU A 172 48.15 18.28 -32.98
N THR A 173 48.81 17.99 -31.84
CA THR A 173 50.27 17.99 -31.71
C THR A 173 50.90 16.58 -31.86
N ASN A 174 50.09 15.53 -32.07
CA ASN A 174 50.48 14.17 -32.38
C ASN A 174 50.11 13.81 -33.82
#